data_a5646bae8188ce80cc99aef0dc0efa64
#
_entry.id   a5646bae8188ce80cc99aef0dc0efa64
#
_cell.length_a   1.000
_cell.length_b   1.000
_cell.length_c   1.000
_cell.angle_alpha   90.00
_cell.angle_beta   90.00
_cell.angle_gamma   90.00
#
_symmetry.space_group_name_H-M   'P 1'
#
loop_
_entity.id
_entity.type
_entity.pdbx_description
1 polymer ?
#
loop_
_entity_poly.entity_id
_entity_poly.type
_entity_poly.pdbx_seq_one_letter_code
_entity_poly.pdbx_strand_id
1 'polypeptide(L)'
;ESFDDESAAAFRRWLVEKYGDVQAINRAWGTAFWSQTYRDIQEIQPPRAMPTFYNPGQMLDWRRFSDYALRSQMEREREVIRRYSDRPITTNFMGTFPLLDYRKWAPLCDIIADDSYPDPADPQAAHDIAWQGDVMRGLGDGAPWLLMEQSPGAVQWRPQNSPKRPGQFLLWTIARLAHGADGILQFQWRQSAKGSETFHAGMVPHSGEDSPIWTDVVSTGQALKSLAPITGT
;
A
#
# COMPACT_ATOMS: atom_id res chain seq x y z
N GLU A 1 -3.99 10.70 -3.92
CA GLU A 1 -4.77 11.90 -3.54
C GLU A 1 -4.82 12.89 -4.71
N SER A 2 -5.98 13.47 -4.97
CA SER A 2 -6.15 14.56 -5.92
C SER A 2 -6.56 15.82 -5.18
N PHE A 3 -5.91 16.95 -5.52
CA PHE A 3 -6.17 18.26 -4.90
C PHE A 3 -6.93 19.21 -5.86
N ASP A 4 -7.63 18.66 -6.83
CA ASP A 4 -8.44 19.42 -7.79
C ASP A 4 -9.74 20.00 -7.17
N ASP A 5 -10.50 20.74 -7.97
CA ASP A 5 -11.71 21.40 -7.50
C ASP A 5 -12.87 20.43 -7.30
N GLU A 6 -12.91 19.31 -8.02
CA GLU A 6 -13.90 18.25 -7.81
C GLU A 6 -13.68 17.56 -6.47
N SER A 7 -12.44 17.23 -6.15
CA SER A 7 -12.04 16.70 -4.86
C SER A 7 -12.34 17.69 -3.73
N ALA A 8 -12.12 19.00 -3.95
CA ALA A 8 -12.47 20.03 -2.99
C ALA A 8 -14.00 20.09 -2.74
N ALA A 9 -14.79 20.00 -3.79
CA ALA A 9 -16.25 19.96 -3.66
C ALA A 9 -16.73 18.69 -2.94
N ALA A 10 -16.14 17.54 -3.24
CA ALA A 10 -16.45 16.29 -2.57
C ALA A 10 -16.05 16.32 -1.09
N PHE A 11 -14.90 16.88 -0.76
CA PHE A 11 -14.44 17.05 0.62
C PHE A 11 -15.39 17.92 1.44
N ARG A 12 -15.86 19.04 0.88
CA ARG A 12 -16.85 19.90 1.53
C ARG A 12 -18.16 19.17 1.82
N ARG A 13 -18.67 18.37 0.87
CA ARG A 13 -19.86 17.53 1.13
C ARG A 13 -19.64 16.55 2.26
N TRP A 14 -18.53 15.85 2.24
CA TRP A 14 -18.14 14.90 3.29
C TRP A 14 -18.01 15.57 4.68
N LEU A 15 -17.47 16.80 4.73
CA LEU A 15 -17.39 17.57 5.97
C LEU A 15 -18.78 17.96 6.50
N VAL A 16 -19.71 18.35 5.61
CA VAL A 16 -21.10 18.66 6.00
C VAL A 16 -21.81 17.41 6.52
N GLU A 17 -21.64 16.27 5.88
CA GLU A 17 -22.18 15.00 6.36
C GLU A 17 -21.63 14.63 7.75
N LYS A 18 -20.36 14.89 8.00
CA LYS A 18 -19.69 14.57 9.28
C LYS A 18 -20.02 15.53 10.40
N TYR A 19 -20.09 16.83 10.13
CA TYR A 19 -20.16 17.87 11.18
C TYR A 19 -21.48 18.67 11.18
N GLY A 20 -22.25 18.62 10.12
CA GLY A 20 -23.48 19.35 9.93
C GLY A 20 -23.28 20.72 9.28
N ASP A 21 -22.50 21.60 9.88
CA ASP A 21 -22.31 22.98 9.40
C ASP A 21 -20.86 23.50 9.57
N VAL A 22 -20.59 24.67 8.99
CA VAL A 22 -19.28 25.30 9.05
C VAL A 22 -18.89 25.72 10.47
N GLN A 23 -19.85 26.03 11.34
CA GLN A 23 -19.61 26.42 12.72
C GLN A 23 -19.12 25.22 13.54
N ALA A 24 -19.70 24.04 13.29
CA ALA A 24 -19.24 22.79 13.93
C ALA A 24 -17.84 22.39 13.44
N ILE A 25 -17.53 22.59 12.16
CA ILE A 25 -16.18 22.38 11.61
C ILE A 25 -15.18 23.35 12.29
N ASN A 26 -15.51 24.63 12.37
CA ASN A 26 -14.68 25.64 13.05
C ASN A 26 -14.37 25.24 14.50
N ARG A 27 -15.38 24.80 15.24
CA ARG A 27 -15.19 24.31 16.63
C ARG A 27 -14.28 23.08 16.66
N ALA A 28 -14.52 22.11 15.81
CA ALA A 28 -13.77 20.86 15.78
C ALA A 28 -12.29 21.07 15.39
N TRP A 29 -12.01 21.98 14.49
CA TRP A 29 -10.65 22.30 14.04
C TRP A 29 -9.97 23.40 14.89
N GLY A 30 -10.72 24.11 15.74
CA GLY A 30 -10.18 25.21 16.55
C GLY A 30 -9.71 26.39 15.71
N THR A 31 -10.45 26.74 14.65
CA THR A 31 -10.03 27.74 13.64
C THR A 31 -9.99 29.19 14.13
N ALA A 32 -10.52 29.47 15.31
CA ALA A 32 -10.36 30.78 15.94
C ALA A 32 -8.87 31.13 16.21
N PHE A 33 -8.03 30.13 16.40
CA PHE A 33 -6.59 30.30 16.53
C PHE A 33 -5.99 30.82 15.21
N TRP A 34 -5.21 31.88 15.27
CA TRP A 34 -4.65 32.60 14.14
C TRP A 34 -5.69 33.14 13.13
N SER A 35 -6.93 33.37 13.59
CA SER A 35 -8.00 33.91 12.75
C SER A 35 -8.29 33.11 11.48
N GLN A 36 -8.22 31.78 11.58
CA GLN A 36 -8.48 30.86 10.45
C GLN A 36 -9.95 30.45 10.33
N THR A 37 -10.87 31.18 10.97
CA THR A 37 -12.30 30.86 10.99
C THR A 37 -12.92 30.99 9.62
N TYR A 38 -13.57 29.94 9.16
CA TYR A 38 -14.36 29.93 7.92
C TYR A 38 -15.75 30.50 8.17
N ARG A 39 -16.24 31.32 7.24
CA ARG A 39 -17.60 31.88 7.27
C ARG A 39 -18.58 31.06 6.45
N ASP A 40 -18.08 30.47 5.36
CA ASP A 40 -18.83 29.63 4.43
C ASP A 40 -18.05 28.32 4.17
N ILE A 41 -18.80 27.25 3.94
CA ILE A 41 -18.21 25.94 3.59
C ILE A 41 -17.40 26.01 2.29
N GLN A 42 -17.73 26.92 1.39
CA GLN A 42 -17.01 27.10 0.11
C GLN A 42 -15.59 27.65 0.30
N GLU A 43 -15.30 28.29 1.43
CA GLU A 43 -13.96 28.78 1.76
C GLU A 43 -13.00 27.62 2.10
N ILE A 44 -13.53 26.46 2.49
CA ILE A 44 -12.71 25.29 2.86
C ILE A 44 -12.12 24.67 1.59
N GLN A 45 -10.80 24.59 1.55
CA GLN A 45 -10.03 23.99 0.48
C GLN A 45 -9.31 22.72 0.97
N PRO A 46 -8.97 21.79 0.08
CA PRO A 46 -7.95 20.77 0.37
C PRO A 46 -6.67 21.43 0.89
N PRO A 47 -5.81 20.70 1.63
CA PRO A 47 -4.54 21.26 2.11
C PRO A 47 -3.54 21.44 0.96
N ARG A 48 -3.82 22.41 0.08
CA ARG A 48 -2.95 22.90 -0.99
C ARG A 48 -1.82 23.74 -0.38
N ALA A 49 -0.80 24.06 -1.17
CA ALA A 49 0.33 24.88 -0.67
C ALA A 49 -0.13 26.15 0.05
N MET A 50 0.36 26.38 1.24
CA MET A 50 0.08 27.56 2.08
C MET A 50 1.40 28.16 2.61
N PRO A 51 1.38 29.45 2.95
CA PRO A 51 2.58 30.14 3.48
C PRO A 51 2.91 29.80 4.93
N THR A 52 2.09 29.01 5.62
CA THR A 52 2.26 28.63 7.03
C THR A 52 1.85 27.17 7.27
N PHE A 53 1.80 26.76 8.53
CA PHE A 53 1.38 25.42 8.92
C PHE A 53 -0.11 25.19 8.66
N TYR A 54 -0.44 24.00 8.17
CA TYR A 54 -1.83 23.56 8.06
C TYR A 54 -2.47 23.35 9.42
N ASN A 55 -3.78 23.54 9.49
CA ASN A 55 -4.55 23.11 10.64
C ASN A 55 -4.51 21.59 10.76
N PRO A 56 -4.05 21.02 11.89
CA PRO A 56 -3.95 19.56 12.05
C PRO A 56 -5.29 18.83 11.92
N GLY A 57 -6.41 19.45 12.37
CA GLY A 57 -7.75 18.90 12.21
C GLY A 57 -8.16 18.79 10.76
N GLN A 58 -7.90 19.83 9.96
CA GLN A 58 -8.14 19.83 8.52
C GLN A 58 -7.30 18.77 7.81
N MET A 59 -6.01 18.66 8.15
CA MET A 59 -5.12 17.64 7.58
C MET A 59 -5.59 16.22 7.89
N LEU A 60 -6.01 15.98 9.13
CA LEU A 60 -6.53 14.67 9.54
C LEU A 60 -7.82 14.33 8.80
N ASP A 61 -8.72 15.28 8.66
CA ASP A 61 -9.98 15.07 7.95
C ASP A 61 -9.78 14.93 6.44
N TRP A 62 -8.82 15.61 5.85
CA TRP A 62 -8.44 15.39 4.46
C TRP A 62 -7.95 13.96 4.22
N ARG A 63 -7.10 13.44 5.10
CA ARG A 63 -6.62 12.04 5.03
C ARG A 63 -7.78 11.04 5.19
N ARG A 64 -8.68 11.29 6.13
CA ARG A 64 -9.88 10.46 6.34
C ARG A 64 -10.83 10.48 5.14
N PHE A 65 -11.00 11.65 4.53
CA PHE A 65 -11.77 11.80 3.31
C PHE A 65 -11.10 11.06 2.14
N SER A 66 -9.79 11.17 1.98
CA SER A 66 -9.04 10.49 0.92
C SER A 66 -9.15 8.97 1.05
N ASP A 67 -9.00 8.43 2.27
CA ASP A 67 -9.25 7.01 2.55
C ASP A 67 -10.69 6.61 2.22
N TYR A 68 -11.66 7.37 2.68
CA TYR A 68 -13.08 7.14 2.40
C TYR A 68 -13.38 7.12 0.90
N ALA A 69 -12.86 8.08 0.14
CA ALA A 69 -13.12 8.19 -1.29
C ALA A 69 -12.57 6.99 -2.07
N LEU A 70 -11.34 6.57 -1.79
CA LEU A 70 -10.73 5.38 -2.40
C LEU A 70 -11.47 4.10 -2.00
N ARG A 71 -11.75 3.93 -0.72
CA ARG A 71 -12.47 2.77 -0.21
C ARG A 71 -13.88 2.67 -0.80
N SER A 72 -14.60 3.77 -0.93
CA SER A 72 -15.92 3.80 -1.58
C SER A 72 -15.85 3.41 -3.06
N GLN A 73 -14.72 3.68 -3.73
CA GLN A 73 -14.51 3.19 -5.09
C GLN A 73 -14.37 1.67 -5.11
N MET A 74 -13.55 1.10 -4.25
CA MET A 74 -13.40 -0.36 -4.14
C MET A 74 -14.72 -1.05 -3.77
N GLU A 75 -15.51 -0.46 -2.85
CA GLU A 75 -16.85 -0.97 -2.49
C GLU A 75 -17.74 -1.09 -3.73
N ARG A 76 -17.82 -0.04 -4.56
CA ARG A 76 -18.60 -0.05 -5.81
C ARG A 76 -18.09 -1.06 -6.83
N GLU A 77 -16.78 -1.16 -7.01
CA GLU A 77 -16.18 -2.14 -7.92
C GLU A 77 -16.48 -3.57 -7.45
N ARG A 78 -16.32 -3.84 -6.16
CA ARG A 78 -16.67 -5.11 -5.53
C ARG A 78 -18.15 -5.46 -5.75
N GLU A 79 -19.07 -4.54 -5.54
CA GLU A 79 -20.50 -4.73 -5.78
C GLU A 79 -20.78 -5.12 -7.25
N VAL A 80 -20.13 -4.48 -8.19
CA VAL A 80 -20.27 -4.82 -9.62
C VAL A 80 -19.74 -6.21 -9.91
N ILE A 81 -18.53 -6.54 -9.45
CA ILE A 81 -17.92 -7.86 -9.66
C ILE A 81 -18.82 -8.97 -9.07
N ARG A 82 -19.37 -8.76 -7.88
CA ARG A 82 -20.22 -9.75 -7.20
C ARG A 82 -21.54 -10.07 -7.92
N ARG A 83 -21.98 -9.22 -8.85
CA ARG A 83 -23.14 -9.56 -9.72
C ARG A 83 -22.83 -10.66 -10.74
N TYR A 84 -21.54 -10.89 -11.03
CA TYR A 84 -21.10 -11.75 -12.12
C TYR A 84 -20.15 -12.87 -11.68
N SER A 85 -19.55 -12.76 -10.47
CA SER A 85 -18.51 -13.68 -10.01
C SER A 85 -18.51 -13.79 -8.48
N ASP A 86 -18.35 -15.01 -8.01
CA ASP A 86 -18.13 -15.39 -6.61
C ASP A 86 -16.62 -15.63 -6.30
N ARG A 87 -15.74 -15.44 -7.29
CA ARG A 87 -14.30 -15.60 -7.09
C ARG A 87 -13.76 -14.63 -6.04
N PRO A 88 -12.70 -15.01 -5.29
CA PRO A 88 -12.10 -14.13 -4.31
C PRO A 88 -11.67 -12.78 -4.91
N ILE A 89 -11.95 -11.70 -4.17
CA ILE A 89 -11.54 -10.34 -4.49
C ILE A 89 -10.47 -9.92 -3.49
N THR A 90 -9.42 -9.32 -3.99
CA THR A 90 -8.36 -8.73 -3.21
C THR A 90 -7.90 -7.41 -3.82
N THR A 91 -7.10 -6.66 -3.09
CA THR A 91 -6.32 -5.51 -3.58
C THR A 91 -4.99 -5.49 -2.88
N ASN A 92 -3.99 -4.89 -3.52
CA ASN A 92 -2.67 -4.76 -2.93
C ASN A 92 -2.68 -3.69 -1.84
N PHE A 93 -2.39 -4.08 -0.61
CA PHE A 93 -2.03 -3.12 0.43
C PHE A 93 -0.57 -2.70 0.24
N MET A 94 -0.13 -1.66 0.94
CA MET A 94 1.21 -1.12 0.80
C MET A 94 1.95 -1.13 2.15
N GLY A 95 1.97 -2.30 2.80
CA GLY A 95 2.65 -2.49 4.06
C GLY A 95 2.12 -1.56 5.16
N THR A 96 2.94 -0.65 5.62
CA THR A 96 2.60 0.29 6.70
C THR A 96 2.28 1.69 6.18
N PHE A 97 1.73 1.83 4.98
CA PHE A 97 1.38 3.11 4.40
C PHE A 97 0.33 3.85 5.25
N PRO A 98 0.66 5.01 5.85
CA PRO A 98 -0.12 5.58 6.96
C PRO A 98 -1.37 6.36 6.51
N LEU A 99 -1.62 6.47 5.21
CA LEU A 99 -2.73 7.27 4.67
C LEU A 99 -4.02 6.47 4.48
N LEU A 100 -3.97 5.15 4.66
CA LEU A 100 -5.12 4.24 4.55
C LEU A 100 -5.40 3.56 5.89
N ASP A 101 -6.67 3.45 6.25
CA ASP A 101 -7.12 2.70 7.42
C ASP A 101 -7.45 1.26 7.01
N TYR A 102 -6.44 0.40 6.92
CA TYR A 102 -6.58 -0.98 6.46
C TYR A 102 -7.61 -1.80 7.23
N ARG A 103 -7.93 -1.46 8.48
CA ARG A 103 -9.00 -2.12 9.23
C ARG A 103 -10.38 -1.94 8.58
N LYS A 104 -10.57 -0.82 7.86
CA LYS A 104 -11.80 -0.56 7.11
C LYS A 104 -11.79 -1.20 5.72
N TRP A 105 -10.60 -1.48 5.17
CA TRP A 105 -10.43 -2.11 3.87
C TRP A 105 -10.48 -3.63 3.95
N ALA A 106 -9.92 -4.22 5.00
CA ALA A 106 -9.83 -5.67 5.17
C ALA A 106 -11.18 -6.39 4.98
N PRO A 107 -12.32 -5.90 5.52
CA PRO A 107 -13.63 -6.55 5.29
C PRO A 107 -14.13 -6.53 3.84
N LEU A 108 -13.52 -5.73 2.97
CA LEU A 108 -13.85 -5.69 1.55
C LEU A 108 -13.06 -6.71 0.73
N CYS A 109 -12.02 -7.30 1.31
CA CYS A 109 -11.16 -8.29 0.68
C CYS A 109 -11.52 -9.69 1.17
N ASP A 110 -11.55 -10.64 0.26
CA ASP A 110 -11.70 -12.07 0.62
C ASP A 110 -10.34 -12.68 0.97
N ILE A 111 -9.26 -12.07 0.50
CA ILE A 111 -7.87 -12.43 0.80
C ILE A 111 -7.13 -11.12 1.06
N ILE A 112 -6.39 -11.06 2.15
CA ILE A 112 -5.48 -9.93 2.41
C ILE A 112 -4.24 -10.10 1.55
N ALA A 113 -3.80 -9.01 0.92
CA ALA A 113 -2.60 -9.01 0.08
C ALA A 113 -1.78 -7.72 0.28
N ASP A 114 -0.47 -7.83 0.13
CA ASP A 114 0.48 -6.74 0.39
C ASP A 114 1.53 -6.62 -0.71
N ASP A 115 2.03 -5.40 -0.91
CA ASP A 115 3.21 -5.09 -1.69
C ASP A 115 4.32 -4.66 -0.74
N SER A 116 5.49 -5.27 -0.86
CA SER A 116 6.57 -5.04 0.09
C SER A 116 7.92 -4.93 -0.60
N TYR A 117 8.47 -3.72 -0.56
CA TYR A 117 9.75 -3.37 -1.18
C TYR A 117 10.74 -2.79 -0.16
N PRO A 118 11.20 -3.53 0.84
CA PRO A 118 12.19 -3.03 1.78
C PRO A 118 13.52 -2.72 1.07
N ASP A 119 14.32 -1.80 1.63
CA ASP A 119 15.63 -1.46 1.04
C ASP A 119 16.64 -2.56 1.35
N PRO A 120 17.28 -3.18 0.35
CA PRO A 120 18.32 -4.19 0.58
C PRO A 120 19.54 -3.69 1.37
N ALA A 121 19.79 -2.39 1.35
CA ALA A 121 20.88 -1.77 2.11
C ALA A 121 20.50 -1.43 3.57
N ASP A 122 19.22 -1.38 3.89
CA ASP A 122 18.76 -1.05 5.23
C ASP A 122 18.94 -2.25 6.19
N PRO A 123 19.70 -2.08 7.28
CA PRO A 123 19.86 -3.13 8.28
C PRO A 123 18.56 -3.46 9.02
N GLN A 124 17.55 -2.57 9.01
CA GLN A 124 16.25 -2.77 9.63
C GLN A 124 15.24 -3.46 8.71
N ALA A 125 15.56 -3.71 7.45
CA ALA A 125 14.65 -4.33 6.46
C ALA A 125 13.99 -5.64 6.94
N ALA A 126 14.68 -6.42 7.74
CA ALA A 126 14.13 -7.66 8.32
C ALA A 126 12.99 -7.40 9.32
N HIS A 127 13.12 -6.33 10.11
CA HIS A 127 12.07 -5.91 11.05
C HIS A 127 10.85 -5.38 10.31
N ASP A 128 11.05 -4.62 9.24
CA ASP A 128 9.95 -4.10 8.40
C ASP A 128 9.18 -5.25 7.75
N ILE A 129 9.88 -6.26 7.24
CA ILE A 129 9.26 -7.45 6.65
C ILE A 129 8.41 -8.19 7.69
N ALA A 130 8.95 -8.42 8.88
CA ALA A 130 8.25 -9.08 9.97
C ALA A 130 7.00 -8.28 10.40
N TRP A 131 7.19 -6.98 10.65
CA TRP A 131 6.12 -6.08 11.03
C TRP A 131 4.98 -6.04 10.00
N GLN A 132 5.30 -5.89 8.71
CA GLN A 132 4.32 -5.87 7.63
C GLN A 132 3.56 -7.20 7.56
N GLY A 133 4.26 -8.32 7.61
CA GLY A 133 3.64 -9.64 7.61
C GLY A 133 2.68 -9.86 8.78
N ASP A 134 3.07 -9.45 9.99
CA ASP A 134 2.22 -9.56 11.18
C ASP A 134 1.00 -8.63 11.09
N VAL A 135 1.14 -7.43 10.49
CA VAL A 135 0.00 -6.54 10.21
C VAL A 135 -0.97 -7.20 9.24
N MET A 136 -0.49 -7.78 8.13
CA MET A 136 -1.35 -8.44 7.15
C MET A 136 -2.08 -9.65 7.75
N ARG A 137 -1.37 -10.47 8.50
CA ARG A 137 -1.97 -11.59 9.23
C ARG A 137 -3.02 -11.13 10.24
N GLY A 138 -2.74 -10.05 10.97
CA GLY A 138 -3.70 -9.46 11.93
C GLY A 138 -4.94 -8.88 11.27
N LEU A 139 -4.83 -8.29 10.07
CA LEU A 139 -5.96 -7.80 9.28
C LEU A 139 -6.86 -8.93 8.78
N GLY A 140 -6.28 -10.11 8.54
CA GLY A 140 -7.00 -11.32 8.13
C GLY A 140 -7.46 -12.20 9.30
N ASP A 141 -7.46 -11.70 10.55
CA ASP A 141 -7.83 -12.48 11.74
C ASP A 141 -7.06 -13.79 11.88
N GLY A 142 -5.78 -13.77 11.48
CA GLY A 142 -4.89 -14.93 11.51
C GLY A 142 -4.92 -15.80 10.25
N ALA A 143 -5.79 -15.50 9.30
CA ALA A 143 -5.81 -16.21 8.02
C ALA A 143 -4.54 -15.95 7.20
N PRO A 144 -4.16 -16.89 6.32
CA PRO A 144 -3.07 -16.68 5.38
C PRO A 144 -3.30 -15.46 4.48
N TRP A 145 -2.21 -14.79 4.12
CA TRP A 145 -2.23 -13.63 3.24
C TRP A 145 -1.31 -13.84 2.03
N LEU A 146 -1.41 -12.98 1.02
CA LEU A 146 -0.59 -13.04 -0.19
C LEU A 146 0.38 -11.87 -0.25
N LEU A 147 1.66 -12.12 -0.51
CA LEU A 147 2.55 -11.09 -1.00
C LEU A 147 2.32 -10.96 -2.51
N MET A 148 1.67 -9.86 -2.93
CA MET A 148 1.36 -9.62 -4.34
C MET A 148 2.55 -9.07 -5.10
N GLU A 149 3.41 -8.30 -4.43
CA GLU A 149 4.59 -7.72 -5.07
C GLU A 149 5.81 -7.71 -4.17
N GLN A 150 6.91 -8.19 -4.68
CA GLN A 150 8.28 -7.89 -4.25
C GLN A 150 9.21 -7.88 -5.46
N SER A 151 10.31 -7.11 -5.39
CA SER A 151 11.32 -7.13 -6.44
C SER A 151 12.37 -8.22 -6.19
N PRO A 152 12.82 -8.96 -7.22
CA PRO A 152 13.96 -9.86 -7.10
C PRO A 152 15.31 -9.12 -6.95
N GLY A 153 15.35 -7.82 -7.21
CA GLY A 153 16.56 -7.00 -7.14
C GLY A 153 16.29 -5.56 -6.72
N ALA A 154 16.96 -4.61 -7.38
CA ALA A 154 16.77 -3.18 -7.15
C ALA A 154 15.43 -2.67 -7.68
N VAL A 155 14.94 -1.57 -7.10
CA VAL A 155 13.79 -0.81 -7.58
C VAL A 155 14.26 0.51 -8.21
N GLN A 156 13.42 1.21 -8.98
CA GLN A 156 13.88 2.43 -9.68
C GLN A 156 13.61 3.74 -8.92
N TRP A 157 12.74 3.74 -7.91
CA TRP A 157 12.25 4.99 -7.29
C TRP A 157 13.08 5.52 -6.13
N ARG A 158 14.10 4.77 -5.67
CA ARG A 158 14.96 5.25 -4.59
C ARG A 158 16.05 6.18 -5.11
N PRO A 159 16.48 7.17 -4.34
CA PRO A 159 17.63 8.00 -4.70
C PRO A 159 18.89 7.19 -4.93
N GLN A 160 19.08 6.10 -4.15
CA GLN A 160 20.14 5.11 -4.33
C GLN A 160 19.51 3.72 -4.29
N ASN A 161 19.54 3.04 -5.42
CA ASN A 161 19.03 1.68 -5.56
C ASN A 161 20.12 0.66 -5.26
N SER A 162 19.84 -0.23 -4.32
CA SER A 162 20.75 -1.30 -3.93
C SER A 162 20.24 -2.63 -4.44
N PRO A 163 21.10 -3.45 -5.07
CA PRO A 163 20.73 -4.83 -5.40
C PRO A 163 20.63 -5.67 -4.12
N LYS A 164 19.84 -6.72 -4.17
CA LYS A 164 19.85 -7.73 -3.12
C LYS A 164 21.18 -8.47 -3.10
N ARG A 165 21.70 -8.76 -1.90
CA ARG A 165 22.87 -9.60 -1.71
C ARG A 165 22.50 -11.06 -2.02
N PRO A 166 23.48 -11.91 -2.41
CA PRO A 166 23.24 -13.34 -2.59
C PRO A 166 22.52 -13.96 -1.38
N GLY A 167 21.43 -14.69 -1.63
CA GLY A 167 20.59 -15.31 -0.61
C GLY A 167 19.60 -14.37 0.10
N GLN A 168 19.71 -13.05 -0.06
CA GLN A 168 18.79 -12.10 0.59
C GLN A 168 17.37 -12.21 0.02
N PHE A 169 17.24 -12.50 -1.27
CA PHE A 169 15.94 -12.73 -1.90
C PHE A 169 15.23 -13.98 -1.31
N LEU A 170 15.96 -15.09 -1.16
CA LEU A 170 15.46 -16.29 -0.52
C LEU A 170 15.09 -16.03 0.95
N LEU A 171 16.01 -15.41 1.72
CA LEU A 171 15.76 -15.09 3.13
C LEU A 171 14.48 -14.29 3.33
N TRP A 172 14.29 -13.25 2.52
CA TRP A 172 13.11 -12.40 2.63
C TRP A 172 11.82 -13.10 2.19
N THR A 173 11.90 -13.97 1.19
CA THR A 173 10.79 -14.83 0.78
C THR A 173 10.37 -15.77 1.90
N ILE A 174 11.33 -16.48 2.53
CA ILE A 174 11.07 -17.37 3.66
C ILE A 174 10.55 -16.63 4.89
N ALA A 175 11.09 -15.43 5.18
CA ALA A 175 10.61 -14.62 6.29
C ALA A 175 9.10 -14.28 6.14
N ARG A 176 8.63 -13.97 4.94
CA ARG A 176 7.20 -13.69 4.69
C ARG A 176 6.32 -14.93 4.91
N LEU A 177 6.78 -16.09 4.47
CA LEU A 177 6.10 -17.37 4.77
C LEU A 177 6.03 -17.61 6.28
N ALA A 178 7.13 -17.38 7.01
CA ALA A 178 7.17 -17.51 8.46
C ALA A 178 6.21 -16.56 9.19
N HIS A 179 5.87 -15.42 8.58
CA HIS A 179 4.88 -14.45 9.05
C HIS A 179 3.48 -14.65 8.42
N GLY A 180 3.21 -15.84 7.84
CA GLY A 180 1.87 -16.28 7.44
C GLY A 180 1.48 -15.97 5.99
N ALA A 181 2.41 -15.57 5.12
CA ALA A 181 2.11 -15.52 3.70
C ALA A 181 2.00 -16.95 3.13
N ASP A 182 0.93 -17.23 2.39
CA ASP A 182 0.70 -18.51 1.72
C ASP A 182 0.96 -18.47 0.20
N GLY A 183 1.26 -17.29 -0.31
CA GLY A 183 1.65 -17.08 -1.70
C GLY A 183 2.55 -15.87 -1.86
N ILE A 184 3.55 -16.01 -2.74
CA ILE A 184 4.55 -14.97 -3.03
C ILE A 184 4.59 -14.72 -4.53
N LEU A 185 4.21 -13.51 -4.95
CA LEU A 185 4.30 -13.06 -6.33
C LEU A 185 5.48 -12.11 -6.50
N GLN A 186 5.95 -11.99 -7.71
CA GLN A 186 7.14 -11.21 -8.02
C GLN A 186 6.82 -10.10 -9.02
N PHE A 187 7.17 -8.92 -8.72
CA PHE A 187 7.20 -7.83 -9.67
C PHE A 187 8.66 -7.60 -10.11
N GLN A 188 9.04 -7.95 -11.35
CA GLN A 188 8.21 -8.48 -12.43
C GLN A 188 8.87 -9.68 -13.09
N TRP A 189 8.16 -10.36 -14.02
CA TRP A 189 8.73 -11.50 -14.75
C TRP A 189 9.98 -11.13 -15.52
N ARG A 190 9.89 -10.13 -16.40
CA ARG A 190 11.01 -9.66 -17.20
C ARG A 190 11.21 -8.18 -17.02
N GLN A 191 12.45 -7.77 -16.80
CA GLN A 191 12.82 -6.37 -16.66
C GLN A 191 12.43 -5.57 -17.92
N SER A 192 11.73 -4.45 -17.73
CA SER A 192 11.23 -3.59 -18.79
C SER A 192 12.37 -3.00 -19.61
N ALA A 193 12.31 -3.17 -20.92
CA ALA A 193 13.36 -2.66 -21.82
C ALA A 193 13.30 -1.12 -21.99
N LYS A 194 12.15 -0.49 -21.68
CA LYS A 194 11.89 0.94 -21.86
C LYS A 194 10.86 1.41 -20.83
N GLY A 195 10.79 2.73 -20.67
CA GLY A 195 9.80 3.38 -19.82
C GLY A 195 10.30 3.65 -18.42
N SER A 196 9.41 4.13 -17.55
CA SER A 196 9.75 4.60 -16.21
C SER A 196 10.34 3.52 -15.31
N GLU A 197 10.05 2.24 -15.58
CA GLU A 197 10.52 1.10 -14.80
C GLU A 197 11.68 0.34 -15.43
N THR A 198 12.39 0.94 -16.38
CA THR A 198 13.55 0.32 -17.05
C THR A 198 14.60 -0.19 -16.04
N PHE A 199 14.76 0.49 -14.92
CA PHE A 199 15.73 0.10 -13.87
C PHE A 199 15.11 -0.69 -12.72
N HIS A 200 13.84 -1.01 -12.78
CA HIS A 200 13.23 -1.94 -11.83
C HIS A 200 13.61 -3.37 -12.22
N ALA A 201 14.16 -4.12 -11.28
CA ALA A 201 14.58 -5.48 -11.54
C ALA A 201 13.40 -6.39 -11.88
N GLY A 202 13.63 -7.33 -12.79
CA GLY A 202 12.73 -8.44 -13.07
C GLY A 202 13.40 -9.76 -12.73
N MET A 203 12.63 -10.85 -12.65
CA MET A 203 13.17 -12.20 -12.46
C MET A 203 14.13 -12.56 -13.60
N VAL A 204 13.79 -12.14 -14.82
CA VAL A 204 14.69 -12.17 -15.98
C VAL A 204 15.20 -10.76 -16.23
N PRO A 205 16.43 -10.39 -15.83
CA PRO A 205 17.00 -9.07 -16.04
C PRO A 205 17.36 -8.81 -17.51
N HIS A 206 17.82 -7.59 -17.83
CA HIS A 206 18.27 -7.26 -19.20
C HIS A 206 19.40 -8.19 -19.69
N SER A 207 20.27 -8.66 -18.80
CA SER A 207 21.32 -9.62 -19.12
C SER A 207 20.82 -11.06 -19.37
N GLY A 208 19.54 -11.32 -19.14
CA GLY A 208 18.95 -12.63 -19.35
C GLY A 208 19.18 -13.62 -18.21
N GLU A 209 19.14 -14.90 -18.55
CA GLU A 209 19.23 -16.00 -17.56
C GLU A 209 20.63 -16.21 -16.98
N ASP A 210 21.66 -15.74 -17.68
CA ASP A 210 23.03 -15.77 -17.19
C ASP A 210 23.28 -14.57 -16.23
N SER A 211 22.64 -14.63 -15.06
CA SER A 211 22.70 -13.56 -14.07
C SER A 211 22.54 -14.07 -12.65
N PRO A 212 23.13 -13.38 -11.63
CA PRO A 212 22.92 -13.71 -10.23
C PRO A 212 21.44 -13.64 -9.81
N ILE A 213 20.66 -12.68 -10.35
CA ILE A 213 19.22 -12.55 -10.05
C ILE A 213 18.46 -13.81 -10.50
N TRP A 214 18.69 -14.27 -11.74
CA TRP A 214 18.03 -15.48 -12.23
C TRP A 214 18.41 -16.69 -11.41
N THR A 215 19.67 -16.84 -11.05
CA THR A 215 20.16 -17.92 -10.17
C THR A 215 19.46 -17.91 -8.81
N ASP A 216 19.33 -16.73 -8.18
CA ASP A 216 18.61 -16.56 -6.90
C ASP A 216 17.10 -16.88 -7.04
N VAL A 217 16.47 -16.49 -8.15
CA VAL A 217 15.06 -16.78 -8.43
C VAL A 217 14.84 -18.29 -8.56
N VAL A 218 15.67 -18.98 -9.35
CA VAL A 218 15.56 -20.43 -9.56
C VAL A 218 15.80 -21.19 -8.25
N SER A 219 16.84 -20.85 -7.50
CA SER A 219 17.14 -21.49 -6.20
C SER A 219 16.04 -21.25 -5.17
N THR A 220 15.47 -20.06 -5.14
CA THR A 220 14.32 -19.73 -4.29
C THR A 220 13.10 -20.57 -4.66
N GLY A 221 12.80 -20.71 -5.96
CA GLY A 221 11.71 -21.58 -6.43
C GLY A 221 11.91 -23.06 -6.05
N GLN A 222 13.15 -23.55 -6.07
CA GLN A 222 13.46 -24.90 -5.62
C GLN A 222 13.26 -25.06 -4.11
N ALA A 223 13.71 -24.06 -3.31
CA ALA A 223 13.51 -24.06 -1.86
C ALA A 223 12.02 -24.05 -1.50
N LEU A 224 11.21 -23.22 -2.18
CA LEU A 224 9.75 -23.16 -1.97
C LEU A 224 9.08 -24.52 -2.26
N LYS A 225 9.49 -25.23 -3.31
CA LYS A 225 8.98 -26.58 -3.59
C LYS A 225 9.24 -27.56 -2.44
N SER A 226 10.36 -27.44 -1.74
CA SER A 226 10.67 -28.28 -0.59
C SER A 226 9.81 -27.98 0.64
N LEU A 227 9.19 -26.80 0.67
CA LEU A 227 8.28 -26.33 1.75
C LEU A 227 6.81 -26.65 1.46
N ALA A 228 6.47 -27.29 0.33
CA ALA A 228 5.09 -27.64 -0.01
C ALA A 228 4.31 -28.35 1.13
N PRO A 229 4.92 -29.17 2.01
CA PRO A 229 4.19 -29.80 3.11
C PRO A 229 3.60 -28.84 4.15
N ILE A 230 4.05 -27.58 4.20
CA ILE A 230 3.51 -26.57 5.15
C ILE A 230 2.50 -25.61 4.50
N THR A 231 2.11 -25.84 3.25
CA THR A 231 1.10 -25.00 2.58
C THR A 231 -0.25 -25.10 3.30
N GLY A 232 -0.85 -23.97 3.63
CA GLY A 232 -2.16 -23.91 4.28
C GLY A 232 -2.17 -24.28 5.77
N THR A 233 -1.01 -24.27 6.43
CA THR A 233 -0.89 -24.58 7.88
C THR A 233 -0.94 -23.35 8.77
#